data_eae29a1fa23be2cb4495ad10874d451d
#
_entry.id   eae29a1fa23be2cb4495ad10874d451d
#
_cell.length_a   1.000
_cell.length_b   1.000
_cell.length_c   1.000
_cell.angle_alpha   90.00
_cell.angle_beta   90.00
_cell.angle_gamma   90.00
#
_symmetry.space_group_name_H-M   'P 1'
#
loop_
_entity.id
_entity.type
_entity.pdbx_description
1 polymer ?
#
loop_
_entity_poly.entity_id
_entity_poly.type
_entity_poly.pdbx_seq_one_letter_code
_entity_poly.pdbx_strand_id
1 'polypeptide(L)'
;MDALKYITPKFFTTIKDYSKGQFIKDLIAGVIVAIIALPLSIALAIASGVNPEQGLYTAVVAGFFISFLGGSRVQIGGPTAAFVVIIYGIIAQYGMAGLTLATLMAGLMLIIMGLLRFGDLIKFIPKTITLGFTLGIAIGIVAGQIKDFLGLEMKSVPAEFLEKMIAYGEHLSSISWATLAIGILALLIQIFWPRLSQKIPGSLVAIFVTTAIVAFGHLPVKTIGDLYTIKAELPSFTVPDLSFSLIRQMISPAFTIAILAAIESLLSCVVSDGMIGGNHRSNAELVGQGVGNIMSALFGGIPATGAIARTAANVKNGGRTPVAGMVHAFTLLLILLFLMPYASLIPMTCLASILMIVGYNMSGWRTVGRMIKRAPKSDVAVLLVTFVLTVFFDLVVAIEFGMVLAAFLFLKRMSDVAQIRQWVDKENLDDPVLSEDSDLKQVPKNAVVYEVFGALFFGAANNFLNVINDETKNVLILRMRNVPAMDISGLDALEETLAICQKRGMTLLLSHVNPQPYRVLEKSGFIQTIGPDHICESTDQALEKAAALAQET
;
A
#
# COMPACT_ATOMS: atom_id res chain seq x y z
N MET A 1 0.92 -31.77 2.41
CA MET A 1 2.18 -31.04 2.22
C MET A 1 2.01 -29.67 1.51
N ASP A 2 0.92 -29.46 0.78
CA ASP A 2 0.70 -28.17 0.07
C ASP A 2 0.25 -26.99 0.94
N ALA A 3 -0.26 -27.26 2.13
CA ALA A 3 -0.79 -26.22 3.02
C ALA A 3 0.26 -25.23 3.56
N LEU A 4 1.54 -25.60 3.58
CA LEU A 4 2.63 -24.74 4.09
C LEU A 4 3.45 -24.06 2.98
N LYS A 5 3.17 -24.36 1.71
CA LYS A 5 3.94 -23.84 0.58
C LYS A 5 3.86 -22.31 0.45
N TYR A 6 2.75 -21.71 0.90
CA TYR A 6 2.52 -20.27 0.82
C TYR A 6 3.31 -19.45 1.87
N ILE A 7 3.76 -20.09 2.98
CA ILE A 7 4.57 -19.46 4.03
C ILE A 7 6.04 -19.89 4.00
N THR A 8 6.44 -20.75 3.04
CA THR A 8 7.83 -21.20 2.92
C THR A 8 8.72 -20.03 2.48
N PRO A 9 9.79 -19.68 3.23
CA PRO A 9 10.72 -18.60 2.84
C PRO A 9 11.39 -18.87 1.49
N LYS A 10 11.64 -17.81 0.73
CA LYS A 10 12.30 -17.92 -0.59
C LYS A 10 13.74 -18.40 -0.48
N PHE A 11 14.42 -18.14 0.61
CA PHE A 11 15.79 -18.61 0.87
C PHE A 11 15.92 -20.12 0.62
N PHE A 12 15.06 -20.94 1.23
CA PHE A 12 15.14 -22.41 1.11
C PHE A 12 14.87 -22.94 -0.30
N THR A 13 14.21 -22.17 -1.14
CA THR A 13 13.96 -22.55 -2.52
C THR A 13 15.02 -22.04 -3.49
N THR A 14 15.64 -20.89 -3.20
CA THR A 14 16.65 -20.28 -4.08
C THR A 14 18.05 -20.86 -3.87
N ILE A 15 18.35 -21.37 -2.67
CA ILE A 15 19.67 -21.93 -2.35
C ILE A 15 19.94 -23.27 -3.05
N LYS A 16 18.88 -23.96 -3.52
CA LYS A 16 19.02 -25.29 -4.17
C LYS A 16 19.82 -25.21 -5.49
N ASP A 17 19.63 -24.12 -6.25
CA ASP A 17 20.28 -23.90 -7.55
C ASP A 17 21.32 -22.77 -7.47
N TYR A 18 21.94 -22.58 -6.29
CA TYR A 18 22.82 -21.44 -6.02
C TYR A 18 24.23 -21.64 -6.58
N SER A 19 24.64 -20.80 -7.52
CA SER A 19 25.95 -20.87 -8.16
C SER A 19 27.00 -19.98 -7.50
N LYS A 20 28.27 -20.35 -7.59
CA LYS A 20 29.42 -19.53 -7.12
C LYS A 20 29.41 -18.13 -7.79
N GLY A 21 29.06 -18.05 -9.08
CA GLY A 21 28.97 -16.79 -9.82
C GLY A 21 27.86 -15.87 -9.26
N GLN A 22 26.72 -16.44 -8.85
CA GLN A 22 25.64 -15.66 -8.21
C GLN A 22 26.03 -15.22 -6.80
N PHE A 23 26.76 -16.06 -6.04
CA PHE A 23 27.27 -15.69 -4.72
C PHE A 23 28.14 -14.43 -4.77
N ILE A 24 29.06 -14.32 -5.72
CA ILE A 24 29.91 -13.12 -5.88
C ILE A 24 29.06 -11.89 -6.20
N LYS A 25 28.04 -12.02 -7.05
CA LYS A 25 27.13 -10.91 -7.37
C LYS A 25 26.31 -10.49 -6.16
N ASP A 26 25.77 -11.42 -5.40
CA ASP A 26 25.00 -11.14 -4.18
C ASP A 26 25.90 -10.52 -3.09
N LEU A 27 27.16 -10.96 -2.96
CA LEU A 27 28.13 -10.37 -2.05
C LEU A 27 28.40 -8.90 -2.42
N ILE A 28 28.72 -8.62 -3.67
CA ILE A 28 28.99 -7.24 -4.15
C ILE A 28 27.73 -6.37 -3.98
N ALA A 29 26.56 -6.86 -4.37
CA ALA A 29 25.31 -6.14 -4.23
C ALA A 29 24.99 -5.84 -2.77
N GLY A 30 25.15 -6.81 -1.86
CA GLY A 30 24.92 -6.65 -0.43
C GLY A 30 25.83 -5.56 0.18
N VAL A 31 27.12 -5.59 -0.13
CA VAL A 31 28.08 -4.57 0.34
C VAL A 31 27.73 -3.18 -0.19
N ILE A 32 27.44 -3.04 -1.49
CA ILE A 32 27.07 -1.75 -2.08
C ILE A 32 25.81 -1.20 -1.42
N VAL A 33 24.79 -2.05 -1.23
CA VAL A 33 23.54 -1.62 -0.59
C VAL A 33 23.73 -1.26 0.87
N ALA A 34 24.64 -1.93 1.60
CA ALA A 34 24.99 -1.56 2.98
C ALA A 34 25.59 -0.15 3.05
N ILE A 35 26.50 0.17 2.13
CA ILE A 35 27.11 1.50 2.05
C ILE A 35 26.05 2.59 1.76
N ILE A 36 25.07 2.29 0.88
CA ILE A 36 23.95 3.19 0.59
C ILE A 36 23.03 3.36 1.80
N ALA A 37 22.77 2.27 2.52
CA ALA A 37 21.83 2.23 3.63
C ALA A 37 22.34 2.87 4.91
N LEU A 38 23.67 2.91 5.11
CA LEU A 38 24.29 3.43 6.32
C LEU A 38 23.82 4.87 6.68
N PRO A 39 24.04 5.89 5.83
CA PRO A 39 23.65 7.25 6.17
C PRO A 39 22.14 7.39 6.35
N LEU A 40 21.38 6.65 5.56
CA LEU A 40 19.92 6.68 5.61
C LEU A 40 19.39 6.06 6.90
N SER A 41 19.97 4.96 7.38
CA SER A 41 19.55 4.32 8.63
C SER A 41 19.81 5.21 9.85
N ILE A 42 20.96 5.89 9.88
CA ILE A 42 21.30 6.88 10.91
C ILE A 42 20.32 8.06 10.86
N ALA A 43 20.13 8.65 9.68
CA ALA A 43 19.25 9.80 9.52
C ALA A 43 17.80 9.50 9.90
N LEU A 44 17.29 8.31 9.54
CA LEU A 44 15.94 7.88 9.89
C LEU A 44 15.75 7.67 11.38
N ALA A 45 16.74 7.10 12.07
CA ALA A 45 16.70 6.96 13.52
C ALA A 45 16.61 8.33 14.22
N ILE A 46 17.50 9.24 13.87
CA ILE A 46 17.53 10.60 14.41
C ILE A 46 16.20 11.33 14.13
N ALA A 47 15.72 11.28 12.89
CA ALA A 47 14.44 11.92 12.52
C ALA A 47 13.24 11.31 13.25
N SER A 48 13.34 10.05 13.67
CA SER A 48 12.34 9.35 14.47
C SER A 48 12.45 9.67 15.98
N GLY A 49 13.41 10.48 16.41
CA GLY A 49 13.61 10.85 17.80
C GLY A 49 14.33 9.79 18.64
N VAL A 50 15.07 8.87 18.01
CA VAL A 50 15.84 7.81 18.68
C VAL A 50 17.33 7.94 18.38
N ASN A 51 18.16 7.18 19.09
CA ASN A 51 19.59 7.23 18.91
C ASN A 51 20.03 6.68 17.52
N PRO A 52 21.12 7.20 16.95
CA PRO A 52 21.62 6.81 15.62
C PRO A 52 21.84 5.31 15.45
N GLU A 53 22.37 4.64 16.48
CA GLU A 53 22.66 3.20 16.48
C GLU A 53 21.42 2.34 16.33
N GLN A 54 20.25 2.79 16.81
CA GLN A 54 19.00 2.01 16.75
C GLN A 54 18.53 1.80 15.30
N GLY A 55 18.80 2.76 14.42
CA GLY A 55 18.55 2.59 12.98
C GLY A 55 19.45 1.52 12.36
N LEU A 56 20.70 1.42 12.81
CA LEU A 56 21.62 0.38 12.35
C LEU A 56 21.26 -0.98 12.97
N TYR A 57 20.90 -1.05 14.26
CA TYR A 57 20.38 -2.28 14.87
C TYR A 57 19.21 -2.84 14.08
N THR A 58 18.28 -1.97 13.68
CA THR A 58 17.15 -2.37 12.85
C THR A 58 17.59 -2.90 11.50
N ALA A 59 18.50 -2.20 10.80
CA ALA A 59 18.97 -2.62 9.49
C ALA A 59 19.75 -3.93 9.53
N VAL A 60 20.49 -4.18 10.64
CA VAL A 60 21.22 -5.44 10.89
C VAL A 60 20.25 -6.55 11.23
N VAL A 61 19.50 -6.40 12.33
CA VAL A 61 18.70 -7.49 12.88
C VAL A 61 17.47 -7.76 12.01
N ALA A 62 16.60 -6.76 11.82
CA ALA A 62 15.41 -6.96 10.99
C ALA A 62 15.80 -7.26 9.54
N GLY A 63 16.79 -6.57 8.99
CA GLY A 63 17.27 -6.79 7.61
C GLY A 63 17.72 -8.24 7.38
N PHE A 64 18.40 -8.85 8.35
CA PHE A 64 18.80 -10.25 8.29
C PHE A 64 17.58 -11.18 8.29
N PHE A 65 16.70 -11.06 9.31
CA PHE A 65 15.55 -11.95 9.44
C PHE A 65 14.55 -11.81 8.30
N ILE A 66 14.29 -10.59 7.81
CA ILE A 66 13.44 -10.35 6.64
C ILE A 66 14.00 -11.03 5.40
N SER A 67 15.32 -10.93 5.16
CA SER A 67 15.96 -11.58 4.02
C SER A 67 15.96 -13.11 4.16
N PHE A 68 16.17 -13.63 5.36
CA PHE A 68 16.26 -15.07 5.62
C PHE A 68 14.88 -15.77 5.57
N LEU A 69 13.85 -15.14 6.21
CA LEU A 69 12.52 -15.73 6.38
C LEU A 69 11.46 -15.17 5.42
N GLY A 70 11.79 -14.12 4.67
CA GLY A 70 10.85 -13.46 3.78
C GLY A 70 10.46 -14.25 2.54
N GLY A 71 9.43 -13.76 1.88
CA GLY A 71 8.86 -14.34 0.67
C GLY A 71 9.44 -13.79 -0.63
N SER A 72 10.32 -12.80 -0.58
CA SER A 72 10.99 -12.21 -1.74
C SER A 72 12.40 -12.79 -1.94
N ARG A 73 12.85 -12.81 -3.18
CA ARG A 73 14.23 -13.22 -3.52
C ARG A 73 15.26 -12.13 -3.29
N VAL A 74 14.86 -10.87 -3.33
CA VAL A 74 15.78 -9.72 -3.44
C VAL A 74 15.47 -8.58 -2.47
N GLN A 75 14.44 -8.75 -1.61
CA GLN A 75 14.02 -7.72 -0.66
C GLN A 75 15.15 -7.36 0.31
N ILE A 76 15.33 -6.07 0.50
CA ILE A 76 16.20 -5.52 1.55
C ILE A 76 15.30 -4.87 2.59
N GLY A 77 15.29 -5.42 3.81
CA GLY A 77 14.56 -4.88 4.95
C GLY A 77 15.37 -3.90 5.76
N GLY A 78 14.68 -3.12 6.60
CA GLY A 78 15.30 -2.19 7.56
C GLY A 78 14.42 -0.98 7.84
N PRO A 79 14.94 0.06 8.54
CA PRO A 79 14.18 1.26 8.84
C PRO A 79 13.83 2.00 7.55
N THR A 80 12.60 2.53 7.46
CA THR A 80 12.14 3.30 6.30
C THR A 80 11.59 4.66 6.71
N ALA A 81 11.59 5.58 5.75
CA ALA A 81 11.10 6.93 5.97
C ALA A 81 9.61 6.98 6.32
N ALA A 82 8.83 6.00 5.91
CA ALA A 82 7.40 5.93 6.19
C ALA A 82 7.07 5.81 7.69
N PHE A 83 7.96 5.22 8.47
CA PHE A 83 7.76 5.08 9.91
C PHE A 83 8.16 6.31 10.71
N VAL A 84 8.93 7.26 10.16
CA VAL A 84 9.52 8.38 10.91
C VAL A 84 8.47 9.15 11.72
N VAL A 85 7.37 9.54 11.08
CA VAL A 85 6.32 10.33 11.73
C VAL A 85 5.65 9.54 12.86
N ILE A 86 5.35 8.25 12.61
CA ILE A 86 4.68 7.36 13.57
C ILE A 86 5.60 7.10 14.77
N ILE A 87 6.86 6.75 14.52
CA ILE A 87 7.84 6.48 15.57
C ILE A 87 8.03 7.73 16.42
N TYR A 88 8.19 8.91 15.79
CA TYR A 88 8.35 10.17 16.49
C TYR A 88 7.16 10.46 17.43
N GLY A 89 5.93 10.24 16.97
CA GLY A 89 4.72 10.39 17.79
C GLY A 89 4.69 9.44 18.98
N ILE A 90 5.03 8.16 18.76
CA ILE A 90 5.09 7.16 19.86
C ILE A 90 6.18 7.51 20.87
N ILE A 91 7.37 7.89 20.40
CA ILE A 91 8.49 8.28 21.28
C ILE A 91 8.14 9.51 22.12
N ALA A 92 7.50 10.51 21.52
CA ALA A 92 7.11 11.74 22.23
C ALA A 92 6.11 11.48 23.36
N GLN A 93 5.21 10.50 23.21
CA GLN A 93 4.14 10.21 24.18
C GLN A 93 4.50 9.08 25.15
N TYR A 94 5.17 8.04 24.68
CA TYR A 94 5.35 6.77 25.41
C TYR A 94 6.82 6.35 25.55
N GLY A 95 7.75 7.11 25.00
CA GLY A 95 9.18 6.80 25.03
C GLY A 95 9.55 5.50 24.31
N MET A 96 10.79 5.04 24.54
CA MET A 96 11.30 3.80 23.94
C MET A 96 10.54 2.54 24.35
N ALA A 97 10.07 2.46 25.60
CA ALA A 97 9.32 1.30 26.08
C ALA A 97 8.02 1.10 25.27
N GLY A 98 7.28 2.19 25.00
CA GLY A 98 6.10 2.17 24.14
C GLY A 98 6.43 1.75 22.72
N LEU A 99 7.49 2.29 22.13
CA LEU A 99 7.91 1.94 20.76
C LEU A 99 8.30 0.46 20.64
N THR A 100 9.10 -0.04 21.59
CA THR A 100 9.53 -1.45 21.61
C THR A 100 8.34 -2.38 21.68
N LEU A 101 7.37 -2.09 22.59
CA LEU A 101 6.16 -2.89 22.72
C LEU A 101 5.27 -2.80 21.46
N ALA A 102 5.06 -1.61 20.90
CA ALA A 102 4.29 -1.42 19.68
C ALA A 102 4.91 -2.19 18.50
N THR A 103 6.25 -2.16 18.37
CA THR A 103 6.99 -2.89 17.32
C THR A 103 6.87 -4.41 17.48
N LEU A 104 6.96 -4.90 18.71
CA LEU A 104 6.78 -6.33 19.02
C LEU A 104 5.36 -6.79 18.69
N MET A 105 4.35 -6.03 19.12
CA MET A 105 2.95 -6.31 18.83
C MET A 105 2.67 -6.26 17.32
N ALA A 106 3.21 -5.27 16.61
CA ALA A 106 3.11 -5.17 15.16
C ALA A 106 3.72 -6.39 14.46
N GLY A 107 4.88 -6.84 14.92
CA GLY A 107 5.51 -8.07 14.42
C GLY A 107 4.64 -9.30 14.61
N LEU A 108 3.98 -9.45 15.76
CA LEU A 108 3.03 -10.54 16.01
C LEU A 108 1.81 -10.44 15.10
N MET A 109 1.25 -9.23 14.92
CA MET A 109 0.14 -9.00 14.00
C MET A 109 0.51 -9.37 12.55
N LEU A 110 1.71 -9.02 12.09
CA LEU A 110 2.20 -9.39 10.75
C LEU A 110 2.31 -10.91 10.56
N ILE A 111 2.78 -11.64 11.58
CA ILE A 111 2.82 -13.10 11.55
C ILE A 111 1.40 -13.66 11.41
N ILE A 112 0.47 -13.20 12.24
CA ILE A 112 -0.93 -13.61 12.19
C ILE A 112 -1.53 -13.31 10.81
N MET A 113 -1.31 -12.10 10.26
CA MET A 113 -1.76 -11.73 8.92
C MET A 113 -1.20 -12.65 7.85
N GLY A 114 0.08 -13.02 7.93
CA GLY A 114 0.70 -13.96 7.00
C GLY A 114 0.11 -15.37 7.08
N LEU A 115 -0.14 -15.87 8.29
CA LEU A 115 -0.76 -17.18 8.53
C LEU A 115 -2.22 -17.23 8.06
N LEU A 116 -2.98 -16.14 8.24
CA LEU A 116 -4.36 -15.98 7.79
C LEU A 116 -4.48 -15.63 6.29
N ARG A 117 -3.36 -15.57 5.55
CA ARG A 117 -3.29 -15.26 4.11
C ARG A 117 -3.73 -13.83 3.75
N PHE A 118 -3.59 -12.88 4.64
CA PHE A 118 -3.92 -11.47 4.36
C PHE A 118 -2.97 -10.83 3.35
N GLY A 119 -1.80 -11.41 3.09
CA GLY A 119 -0.92 -11.00 1.99
C GLY A 119 -1.60 -11.02 0.62
N ASP A 120 -2.60 -11.88 0.43
CA ASP A 120 -3.39 -11.92 -0.80
C ASP A 120 -4.43 -10.78 -0.88
N LEU A 121 -4.82 -10.19 0.26
CA LEU A 121 -5.80 -9.10 0.33
C LEU A 121 -5.18 -7.72 0.09
N ILE A 122 -3.90 -7.53 0.39
CA ILE A 122 -3.24 -6.22 0.24
C ILE A 122 -3.24 -5.73 -1.21
N LYS A 123 -3.29 -6.64 -2.19
CA LYS A 123 -3.46 -6.28 -3.61
C LYS A 123 -4.74 -5.51 -3.92
N PHE A 124 -5.74 -5.54 -3.02
CA PHE A 124 -6.99 -4.79 -3.16
C PHE A 124 -6.92 -3.37 -2.59
N ILE A 125 -5.81 -2.97 -1.97
CA ILE A 125 -5.65 -1.59 -1.51
C ILE A 125 -5.53 -0.66 -2.72
N PRO A 126 -6.43 0.33 -2.88
CA PRO A 126 -6.39 1.23 -4.01
C PRO A 126 -5.10 2.05 -4.08
N LYS A 127 -4.54 2.18 -5.27
CA LYS A 127 -3.33 2.97 -5.52
C LYS A 127 -3.48 4.44 -5.10
N THR A 128 -4.68 4.97 -5.11
CA THR A 128 -5.02 6.33 -4.67
C THR A 128 -4.70 6.56 -3.21
N ILE A 129 -5.04 5.59 -2.34
CA ILE A 129 -4.73 5.63 -0.92
C ILE A 129 -3.21 5.60 -0.72
N THR A 130 -2.54 4.63 -1.37
CA THR A 130 -1.08 4.49 -1.28
C THR A 130 -0.34 5.77 -1.68
N LEU A 131 -0.75 6.42 -2.77
CA LEU A 131 -0.16 7.68 -3.22
C LEU A 131 -0.50 8.85 -2.28
N GLY A 132 -1.73 8.90 -1.77
CA GLY A 132 -2.17 9.96 -0.84
C GLY A 132 -1.37 9.95 0.45
N PHE A 133 -1.28 8.81 1.13
CA PHE A 133 -0.52 8.71 2.37
C PHE A 133 0.99 8.86 2.14
N THR A 134 1.56 8.29 1.06
CA THR A 134 2.99 8.44 0.76
C THR A 134 3.36 9.91 0.53
N LEU A 135 2.52 10.67 -0.15
CA LEU A 135 2.70 12.12 -0.33
C LEU A 135 2.63 12.87 1.02
N GLY A 136 1.67 12.52 1.88
CA GLY A 136 1.53 13.10 3.21
C GLY A 136 2.74 12.83 4.10
N ILE A 137 3.21 11.59 4.14
CA ILE A 137 4.43 11.20 4.85
C ILE A 137 5.65 11.98 4.32
N ALA A 138 5.78 12.12 2.99
CA ALA A 138 6.89 12.85 2.39
C ALA A 138 6.94 14.31 2.84
N ILE A 139 5.78 14.98 2.94
CA ILE A 139 5.68 16.34 3.49
C ILE A 139 6.05 16.34 4.97
N GLY A 140 5.57 15.39 5.76
CA GLY A 140 5.91 15.26 7.18
C GLY A 140 7.42 15.08 7.41
N ILE A 141 8.09 14.26 6.57
CA ILE A 141 9.55 14.07 6.62
C ILE A 141 10.27 15.39 6.33
N VAL A 142 9.94 16.06 5.22
CA VAL A 142 10.59 17.33 4.86
C VAL A 142 10.36 18.39 5.94
N ALA A 143 9.14 18.49 6.45
CA ALA A 143 8.81 19.39 7.54
C ALA A 143 9.62 19.10 8.81
N GLY A 144 9.84 17.82 9.14
CA GLY A 144 10.65 17.40 10.28
C GLY A 144 12.13 17.81 10.18
N GLN A 145 12.64 18.06 8.98
CA GLN A 145 14.06 18.40 8.77
C GLN A 145 14.35 19.90 8.80
N ILE A 146 13.35 20.76 8.82
CA ILE A 146 13.52 22.22 8.73
C ILE A 146 14.40 22.77 9.85
N LYS A 147 14.22 22.29 11.09
CA LYS A 147 15.04 22.69 12.24
C LYS A 147 16.53 22.47 11.99
N ASP A 148 16.91 21.25 11.64
CA ASP A 148 18.31 20.85 11.48
C ASP A 148 18.92 21.41 10.20
N PHE A 149 18.10 21.58 9.16
CA PHE A 149 18.53 22.18 7.90
C PHE A 149 18.85 23.67 8.02
N LEU A 150 18.00 24.41 8.74
CA LEU A 150 18.19 25.85 8.99
C LEU A 150 19.06 26.13 10.22
N GLY A 151 19.34 25.11 11.04
CA GLY A 151 20.09 25.27 12.29
C GLY A 151 19.33 26.07 13.34
N LEU A 152 17.99 25.90 13.44
CA LEU A 152 17.18 26.67 14.38
C LEU A 152 17.45 26.27 15.84
N GLU A 153 17.52 27.25 16.72
CA GLU A 153 17.71 27.03 18.16
C GLU A 153 16.35 26.77 18.82
N MET A 154 15.98 25.49 18.92
CA MET A 154 14.74 25.01 19.53
C MET A 154 15.03 23.87 20.50
N LYS A 155 14.40 23.88 21.68
CA LYS A 155 14.54 22.81 22.67
C LYS A 155 13.89 21.51 22.20
N SER A 156 12.69 21.57 21.66
CA SER A 156 11.95 20.42 21.12
C SER A 156 11.15 20.86 19.89
N VAL A 157 10.86 19.91 19.01
CA VAL A 157 10.00 20.10 17.84
C VAL A 157 8.64 19.48 18.16
N PRO A 158 7.51 20.20 18.03
CA PRO A 158 6.19 19.63 18.22
C PRO A 158 5.93 18.43 17.27
N ALA A 159 5.13 17.48 17.73
CA ALA A 159 4.79 16.31 16.91
C ALA A 159 3.79 16.67 15.80
N GLU A 160 2.80 17.48 16.12
CA GLU A 160 1.75 17.88 15.20
C GLU A 160 2.25 18.85 14.12
N PHE A 161 1.74 18.68 12.89
CA PHE A 161 2.23 19.41 11.73
C PHE A 161 2.03 20.92 11.85
N LEU A 162 0.84 21.38 12.26
CA LEU A 162 0.54 22.81 12.38
C LEU A 162 1.36 23.49 13.48
N GLU A 163 1.43 22.88 14.66
CA GLU A 163 2.23 23.39 15.78
C GLU A 163 3.71 23.47 15.39
N LYS A 164 4.20 22.47 14.67
CA LYS A 164 5.56 22.44 14.13
C LYS A 164 5.84 23.62 13.20
N MET A 165 4.92 23.92 12.26
CA MET A 165 5.08 25.06 11.35
C MET A 165 5.05 26.40 12.08
N ILE A 166 4.18 26.56 13.07
CA ILE A 166 4.11 27.76 13.91
C ILE A 166 5.43 27.94 14.69
N ALA A 167 5.89 26.86 15.36
CA ALA A 167 7.13 26.88 16.13
C ALA A 167 8.35 27.24 15.26
N TYR A 168 8.42 26.77 14.03
CA TYR A 168 9.48 27.19 13.10
C TYR A 168 9.37 28.66 12.74
N GLY A 169 8.15 29.19 12.52
CA GLY A 169 7.93 30.63 12.26
C GLY A 169 8.44 31.52 13.39
N GLU A 170 8.20 31.13 14.64
CA GLU A 170 8.65 31.86 15.84
C GLU A 170 10.18 31.85 16.01
N HIS A 171 10.87 30.84 15.51
CA HIS A 171 12.33 30.68 15.66
C HIS A 171 13.12 31.03 14.39
N LEU A 172 12.50 31.56 13.35
CA LEU A 172 13.21 31.93 12.10
C LEU A 172 14.35 32.95 12.32
N SER A 173 14.28 33.77 13.33
CA SER A 173 15.36 34.72 13.69
C SER A 173 16.64 34.04 14.16
N SER A 174 16.59 32.76 14.55
CA SER A 174 17.73 31.99 15.03
C SER A 174 18.44 31.19 13.93
N ILE A 175 18.19 31.47 12.63
CA ILE A 175 18.81 30.76 11.51
C ILE A 175 20.34 30.86 11.57
N SER A 176 21.02 29.70 11.51
CA SER A 176 22.46 29.62 11.39
C SER A 176 22.86 29.61 9.91
N TRP A 177 23.43 30.69 9.42
CA TRP A 177 23.86 30.82 8.01
C TRP A 177 24.93 29.82 7.62
N ALA A 178 25.84 29.46 8.56
CA ALA A 178 26.84 28.42 8.34
C ALA A 178 26.18 27.04 8.14
N THR A 179 25.22 26.70 9.01
CA THR A 179 24.46 25.44 8.91
C THR A 179 23.68 25.38 7.61
N LEU A 180 23.00 26.46 7.22
CA LEU A 180 22.24 26.54 5.98
C LEU A 180 23.15 26.40 4.75
N ALA A 181 24.32 27.04 4.74
CA ALA A 181 25.27 26.93 3.62
C ALA A 181 25.76 25.47 3.42
N ILE A 182 26.09 24.79 4.52
CA ILE A 182 26.49 23.37 4.48
C ILE A 182 25.31 22.49 4.03
N GLY A 183 24.10 22.77 4.49
CA GLY A 183 22.89 22.07 4.07
C GLY A 183 22.60 22.22 2.56
N ILE A 184 22.71 23.43 2.05
CA ILE A 184 22.58 23.71 0.61
C ILE A 184 23.66 22.99 -0.19
N LEU A 185 24.92 23.02 0.27
CA LEU A 185 26.00 22.30 -0.36
C LEU A 185 25.71 20.79 -0.43
N ALA A 186 25.23 20.20 0.67
CA ALA A 186 24.85 18.79 0.71
C ALA A 186 23.71 18.48 -0.27
N LEU A 187 22.69 19.34 -0.39
CA LEU A 187 21.62 19.18 -1.38
C LEU A 187 22.17 19.26 -2.82
N LEU A 188 23.02 20.24 -3.12
CA LEU A 188 23.60 20.39 -4.45
C LEU A 188 24.44 19.17 -4.84
N ILE A 189 25.27 18.66 -3.93
CA ILE A 189 26.01 17.43 -4.17
C ILE A 189 25.06 16.28 -4.51
N GLN A 190 24.01 16.06 -3.73
CA GLN A 190 23.07 14.96 -3.96
C GLN A 190 22.28 15.09 -5.27
N ILE A 191 21.96 16.31 -5.70
CA ILE A 191 21.23 16.56 -6.95
C ILE A 191 22.12 16.41 -8.18
N PHE A 192 23.36 16.90 -8.12
CA PHE A 192 24.25 16.95 -9.28
C PHE A 192 25.17 15.73 -9.39
N TRP A 193 25.58 15.12 -8.28
CA TRP A 193 26.50 13.97 -8.27
C TRP A 193 26.04 12.78 -9.14
N PRO A 194 24.75 12.41 -9.19
CA PRO A 194 24.31 11.31 -10.05
C PRO A 194 24.55 11.53 -11.56
N ARG A 195 24.81 12.78 -11.99
CA ARG A 195 25.19 13.09 -13.37
C ARG A 195 26.68 12.81 -13.64
N LEU A 196 27.51 12.84 -12.59
CA LEU A 196 28.95 12.59 -12.67
C LEU A 196 29.28 11.10 -12.48
N SER A 197 28.64 10.47 -11.50
CA SER A 197 28.84 9.05 -11.17
C SER A 197 27.57 8.41 -10.63
N GLN A 198 27.18 7.29 -11.23
CA GLN A 198 26.08 6.45 -10.74
C GLN A 198 26.57 5.31 -9.83
N LYS A 199 27.89 5.12 -9.72
CA LYS A 199 28.50 4.05 -8.91
C LYS A 199 28.58 4.41 -7.43
N ILE A 200 28.81 5.69 -7.11
CA ILE A 200 28.94 6.19 -5.74
C ILE A 200 27.70 7.00 -5.40
N PRO A 201 26.97 6.67 -4.32
CA PRO A 201 25.78 7.44 -3.92
C PRO A 201 26.12 8.89 -3.58
N GLY A 202 25.31 9.84 -4.08
CA GLY A 202 25.50 11.27 -3.80
C GLY A 202 25.39 11.60 -2.31
N SER A 203 24.58 10.87 -1.53
CA SER A 203 24.49 11.01 -0.09
C SER A 203 25.79 10.70 0.63
N LEU A 204 26.51 9.67 0.19
CA LEU A 204 27.81 9.32 0.77
C LEU A 204 28.84 10.41 0.51
N VAL A 205 28.89 10.92 -0.74
CA VAL A 205 29.80 12.02 -1.10
C VAL A 205 29.46 13.29 -0.33
N ALA A 206 28.17 13.60 -0.18
CA ALA A 206 27.72 14.75 0.63
C ALA A 206 28.22 14.64 2.08
N ILE A 207 28.12 13.46 2.70
CA ILE A 207 28.64 13.24 4.05
C ILE A 207 30.15 13.49 4.11
N PHE A 208 30.94 12.86 3.25
CA PHE A 208 32.40 13.04 3.30
C PHE A 208 32.82 14.48 3.08
N VAL A 209 32.25 15.15 2.08
CA VAL A 209 32.61 16.52 1.73
C VAL A 209 32.19 17.49 2.85
N THR A 210 30.95 17.41 3.31
CA THR A 210 30.45 18.34 4.35
C THR A 210 31.12 18.10 5.70
N THR A 211 31.36 16.83 6.07
CA THR A 211 32.12 16.48 7.30
C THR A 211 33.54 17.03 7.24
N ALA A 212 34.25 16.86 6.10
CA ALA A 212 35.60 17.40 5.95
C ALA A 212 35.61 18.94 6.06
N ILE A 213 34.66 19.64 5.40
CA ILE A 213 34.60 21.11 5.45
C ILE A 213 34.28 21.59 6.89
N VAL A 214 33.36 20.96 7.59
CA VAL A 214 33.00 21.35 8.96
C VAL A 214 34.15 21.06 9.93
N ALA A 215 34.76 19.87 9.85
CA ALA A 215 35.85 19.45 10.75
C ALA A 215 37.12 20.29 10.53
N PHE A 216 37.60 20.44 9.30
CA PHE A 216 38.82 21.21 9.00
C PHE A 216 38.61 22.72 9.04
N GLY A 217 37.38 23.19 8.71
CA GLY A 217 37.02 24.61 8.77
C GLY A 217 36.62 25.11 10.16
N HIS A 218 36.54 24.21 11.15
CA HIS A 218 36.06 24.53 12.51
C HIS A 218 34.79 25.36 12.52
N LEU A 219 33.84 25.02 11.62
CA LEU A 219 32.60 25.76 11.46
C LEU A 219 31.64 25.49 12.62
N PRO A 220 30.87 26.49 13.08
CA PRO A 220 29.90 26.34 14.18
C PRO A 220 28.63 25.61 13.68
N VAL A 221 28.77 24.40 13.22
CA VAL A 221 27.68 23.55 12.71
C VAL A 221 27.56 22.33 13.62
N LYS A 222 26.37 22.08 14.16
CA LYS A 222 26.11 20.94 15.03
C LYS A 222 26.32 19.62 14.29
N THR A 223 27.06 18.71 14.92
CA THR A 223 27.32 17.35 14.43
C THR A 223 26.47 16.34 15.23
N ILE A 224 26.46 15.07 14.81
CA ILE A 224 25.81 14.01 15.55
C ILE A 224 26.43 13.90 16.95
N GLY A 225 27.75 13.98 17.07
CA GLY A 225 28.47 13.87 18.35
C GLY A 225 28.18 14.98 19.35
N ASP A 226 27.70 16.18 18.87
CA ASP A 226 27.28 17.26 19.76
C ASP A 226 25.92 17.00 20.41
N LEU A 227 25.11 16.15 19.81
CA LEU A 227 23.73 15.86 20.24
C LEU A 227 23.54 14.45 20.81
N TYR A 228 24.32 13.49 20.34
CA TYR A 228 24.16 12.06 20.68
C TYR A 228 25.49 11.45 21.12
N THR A 229 25.45 10.63 22.17
CA THR A 229 26.56 9.79 22.56
C THR A 229 26.52 8.51 21.74
N ILE A 230 27.43 8.37 20.79
CA ILE A 230 27.48 7.22 19.88
C ILE A 230 28.20 6.06 20.55
N LYS A 231 27.55 4.91 20.60
CA LYS A 231 28.11 3.66 21.11
C LYS A 231 28.32 2.69 19.96
N ALA A 232 29.56 2.19 19.84
CA ALA A 232 29.91 1.11 18.92
C ALA A 232 29.75 -0.25 19.62
N GLU A 233 28.52 -0.55 20.04
CA GLU A 233 28.19 -1.76 20.79
C GLU A 233 27.30 -2.68 19.95
N LEU A 234 27.37 -3.99 20.22
CA LEU A 234 26.44 -4.95 19.65
C LEU A 234 25.02 -4.71 20.17
N PRO A 235 23.98 -4.94 19.33
CA PRO A 235 22.60 -4.89 19.79
C PRO A 235 22.40 -5.83 20.98
N SER A 236 22.00 -5.29 22.13
CA SER A 236 21.75 -6.09 23.33
C SER A 236 20.31 -6.59 23.35
N PHE A 237 20.13 -7.82 23.79
CA PHE A 237 18.80 -8.40 23.96
C PHE A 237 18.12 -7.77 25.19
N THR A 238 16.95 -7.17 24.96
CA THR A 238 16.13 -6.56 26.02
C THR A 238 14.69 -7.01 25.87
N VAL A 239 14.08 -7.40 26.99
CA VAL A 239 12.66 -7.74 27.03
C VAL A 239 11.89 -6.48 27.43
N PRO A 240 10.88 -6.04 26.67
CA PRO A 240 10.09 -4.87 27.01
C PRO A 240 9.20 -5.12 28.24
N ASP A 241 8.81 -4.03 28.90
CA ASP A 241 7.78 -4.09 29.94
C ASP A 241 6.43 -4.44 29.31
N LEU A 242 5.82 -5.54 29.78
CA LEU A 242 4.54 -6.07 29.30
C LEU A 242 3.37 -5.68 30.22
N SER A 243 3.37 -4.47 30.78
CA SER A 243 2.25 -4.01 31.58
C SER A 243 0.95 -3.93 30.76
N PHE A 244 -0.16 -4.40 31.34
CA PHE A 244 -1.44 -4.47 30.66
C PHE A 244 -1.94 -3.09 30.19
N SER A 245 -1.68 -2.05 30.98
CA SER A 245 -2.03 -0.67 30.63
C SER A 245 -1.31 -0.19 29.38
N LEU A 246 -0.01 -0.49 29.25
CA LEU A 246 0.81 -0.11 28.09
C LEU A 246 0.41 -0.92 26.85
N ILE A 247 0.14 -2.23 27.01
CA ILE A 247 -0.37 -3.08 25.91
C ILE A 247 -1.65 -2.48 25.31
N ARG A 248 -2.62 -2.09 26.15
CA ARG A 248 -3.88 -1.51 25.68
C ARG A 248 -3.67 -0.21 24.89
N GLN A 249 -2.74 0.63 25.33
CA GLN A 249 -2.42 1.89 24.66
C GLN A 249 -1.69 1.66 23.33
N MET A 250 -0.89 0.60 23.23
CA MET A 250 -0.08 0.28 22.05
C MET A 250 -0.84 -0.50 20.95
N ILE A 251 -2.08 -0.93 21.17
CA ILE A 251 -2.85 -1.69 20.16
C ILE A 251 -2.97 -0.88 18.85
N SER A 252 -3.41 0.38 18.93
CA SER A 252 -3.59 1.24 17.74
C SER A 252 -2.26 1.59 17.06
N PRO A 253 -1.22 2.06 17.77
CA PRO A 253 0.10 2.25 17.18
C PRO A 253 0.68 0.98 16.54
N ALA A 254 0.55 -0.18 17.20
CA ALA A 254 1.03 -1.46 16.67
C ALA A 254 0.31 -1.87 15.40
N PHE A 255 -1.01 -1.69 15.35
CA PHE A 255 -1.81 -1.96 14.16
C PHE A 255 -1.37 -1.07 12.99
N THR A 256 -1.11 0.21 13.24
CA THR A 256 -0.58 1.14 12.23
C THR A 256 0.75 0.67 11.67
N ILE A 257 1.69 0.34 12.55
CA ILE A 257 3.01 -0.17 12.16
C ILE A 257 2.84 -1.45 11.32
N ALA A 258 1.97 -2.38 11.75
CA ALA A 258 1.75 -3.64 11.05
C ALA A 258 1.17 -3.43 9.64
N ILE A 259 0.13 -2.62 9.50
CA ILE A 259 -0.50 -2.32 8.20
C ILE A 259 0.49 -1.62 7.26
N LEU A 260 1.20 -0.61 7.76
CA LEU A 260 2.18 0.12 6.95
C LEU A 260 3.35 -0.79 6.52
N ALA A 261 3.87 -1.61 7.44
CA ALA A 261 4.91 -2.59 7.12
C ALA A 261 4.43 -3.58 6.05
N ALA A 262 3.20 -4.08 6.17
CA ALA A 262 2.61 -5.00 5.21
C ALA A 262 2.48 -4.36 3.82
N ILE A 263 1.93 -3.14 3.74
CA ILE A 263 1.73 -2.42 2.48
C ILE A 263 3.09 -2.13 1.81
N GLU A 264 4.04 -1.53 2.53
CA GLU A 264 5.32 -1.14 1.96
C GLU A 264 6.16 -2.35 1.53
N SER A 265 6.21 -3.41 2.35
CA SER A 265 6.98 -4.60 2.01
C SER A 265 6.41 -5.31 0.78
N LEU A 266 5.10 -5.46 0.67
CA LEU A 266 4.49 -6.12 -0.48
C LEU A 266 4.55 -5.24 -1.75
N LEU A 267 4.43 -3.92 -1.63
CA LEU A 267 4.70 -3.01 -2.75
C LEU A 267 6.15 -3.12 -3.23
N SER A 268 7.10 -3.17 -2.31
CA SER A 268 8.52 -3.39 -2.63
C SER A 268 8.75 -4.72 -3.35
N CYS A 269 8.06 -5.79 -2.90
CA CYS A 269 8.10 -7.10 -3.57
C CYS A 269 7.55 -7.03 -5.00
N VAL A 270 6.38 -6.41 -5.20
CA VAL A 270 5.77 -6.26 -6.53
C VAL A 270 6.68 -5.49 -7.49
N VAL A 271 7.27 -4.38 -7.03
CA VAL A 271 8.21 -3.59 -7.83
C VAL A 271 9.44 -4.41 -8.18
N SER A 272 10.02 -5.13 -7.22
CA SER A 272 11.22 -5.94 -7.45
C SER A 272 10.95 -7.15 -8.34
N ASP A 273 9.79 -7.78 -8.21
CA ASP A 273 9.37 -8.87 -9.11
C ASP A 273 9.30 -8.40 -10.56
N GLY A 274 8.75 -7.20 -10.80
CA GLY A 274 8.77 -6.57 -12.13
C GLY A 274 10.17 -6.32 -12.68
N MET A 275 11.17 -6.11 -11.81
CA MET A 275 12.57 -5.88 -12.23
C MET A 275 13.33 -7.18 -12.54
N ILE A 276 12.97 -8.30 -11.91
CA ILE A 276 13.70 -9.58 -12.04
C ILE A 276 12.92 -10.65 -12.80
N GLY A 277 11.67 -10.38 -13.19
CA GLY A 277 10.78 -11.38 -13.79
C GLY A 277 10.43 -12.52 -12.81
N GLY A 278 10.29 -12.19 -11.51
CA GLY A 278 10.02 -13.15 -10.44
C GLY A 278 8.62 -13.05 -9.88
N ASN A 279 8.33 -13.94 -8.91
CA ASN A 279 7.12 -13.91 -8.11
C ASN A 279 7.47 -14.10 -6.64
N HIS A 280 7.11 -13.16 -5.79
CA HIS A 280 7.23 -13.29 -4.35
C HIS A 280 6.11 -14.16 -3.76
N ARG A 281 6.26 -14.54 -2.49
CA ARG A 281 5.24 -15.20 -1.67
C ARG A 281 4.74 -14.21 -0.63
N SER A 282 3.63 -13.53 -0.88
CA SER A 282 3.12 -12.42 -0.05
C SER A 282 2.96 -12.82 1.42
N ASN A 283 2.42 -14.00 1.69
CA ASN A 283 2.19 -14.46 3.06
C ASN A 283 3.50 -14.83 3.79
N ALA A 284 4.46 -15.46 3.10
CA ALA A 284 5.79 -15.70 3.64
C ALA A 284 6.53 -14.38 3.92
N GLU A 285 6.33 -13.37 3.07
CA GLU A 285 6.90 -12.04 3.27
C GLU A 285 6.38 -11.41 4.55
N LEU A 286 5.05 -11.43 4.79
CA LEU A 286 4.46 -10.92 6.02
C LEU A 286 4.99 -11.62 7.27
N VAL A 287 5.14 -12.95 7.24
CA VAL A 287 5.75 -13.70 8.35
C VAL A 287 7.20 -13.27 8.57
N GLY A 288 7.99 -13.15 7.50
CA GLY A 288 9.38 -12.69 7.60
C GLY A 288 9.51 -11.27 8.14
N GLN A 289 8.63 -10.36 7.70
CA GLN A 289 8.52 -8.99 8.21
C GLN A 289 8.13 -9.00 9.70
N GLY A 290 7.19 -9.86 10.09
CA GLY A 290 6.76 -10.00 11.47
C GLY A 290 7.88 -10.47 12.39
N VAL A 291 8.60 -11.54 12.02
CA VAL A 291 9.77 -12.02 12.78
C VAL A 291 10.86 -10.96 12.82
N GLY A 292 11.13 -10.28 11.68
CA GLY A 292 12.11 -9.20 11.62
C GLY A 292 11.80 -8.06 12.61
N ASN A 293 10.52 -7.66 12.73
CA ASN A 293 10.09 -6.62 13.65
C ASN A 293 10.16 -7.06 15.12
N ILE A 294 9.77 -8.30 15.44
CA ILE A 294 9.94 -8.86 16.79
C ILE A 294 11.41 -8.84 17.18
N MET A 295 12.29 -9.33 16.31
CA MET A 295 13.73 -9.35 16.59
C MET A 295 14.30 -7.94 16.67
N SER A 296 13.88 -7.01 15.82
CA SER A 296 14.28 -5.60 15.92
C SER A 296 13.95 -5.02 17.30
N ALA A 297 12.71 -5.21 17.76
CA ALA A 297 12.26 -4.73 19.07
C ALA A 297 13.07 -5.33 20.21
N LEU A 298 13.34 -6.64 20.18
CA LEU A 298 14.09 -7.34 21.23
C LEU A 298 15.58 -6.96 21.26
N PHE A 299 16.14 -6.47 20.15
CA PHE A 299 17.54 -6.03 20.04
C PHE A 299 17.67 -4.50 19.98
N GLY A 300 16.72 -3.76 20.55
CA GLY A 300 16.80 -2.31 20.70
C GLY A 300 16.67 -1.52 19.40
N GLY A 301 16.17 -2.13 18.34
CA GLY A 301 15.88 -1.46 17.08
C GLY A 301 14.49 -0.80 17.05
N ILE A 302 14.17 -0.20 15.90
CA ILE A 302 12.89 0.44 15.58
C ILE A 302 12.12 -0.39 14.56
N PRO A 303 10.84 -0.07 14.25
CA PRO A 303 10.07 -0.76 13.22
C PRO A 303 10.78 -0.81 11.86
N ALA A 304 10.68 -1.95 11.21
CA ALA A 304 11.29 -2.25 9.92
C ALA A 304 10.25 -2.69 8.88
N THR A 305 10.57 -2.43 7.62
CA THR A 305 9.84 -2.99 6.48
C THR A 305 10.77 -3.16 5.27
N GLY A 306 10.26 -3.72 4.19
CA GLY A 306 10.97 -3.81 2.91
C GLY A 306 11.15 -2.44 2.27
N ALA A 307 12.38 -2.07 1.98
CA ALA A 307 12.72 -0.75 1.44
C ALA A 307 12.82 -0.79 -0.09
N ILE A 308 11.87 -0.19 -0.81
CA ILE A 308 11.78 -0.17 -2.28
C ILE A 308 13.10 0.30 -2.92
N ALA A 309 13.65 1.42 -2.46
CA ALA A 309 14.87 2.01 -3.04
C ALA A 309 16.11 1.12 -2.83
N ARG A 310 16.27 0.54 -1.63
CA ARG A 310 17.37 -0.40 -1.32
C ARG A 310 17.23 -1.70 -2.10
N THR A 311 16.00 -2.24 -2.19
CA THR A 311 15.68 -3.44 -2.98
C THR A 311 15.96 -3.21 -4.47
N ALA A 312 15.58 -2.07 -5.02
CA ALA A 312 15.91 -1.71 -6.39
C ALA A 312 17.42 -1.55 -6.61
N ALA A 313 18.14 -0.97 -5.66
CA ALA A 313 19.60 -0.88 -5.71
C ALA A 313 20.25 -2.29 -5.67
N ASN A 314 19.76 -3.20 -4.83
CA ASN A 314 20.19 -4.59 -4.80
C ASN A 314 20.06 -5.26 -6.16
N VAL A 315 18.88 -5.17 -6.77
CA VAL A 315 18.61 -5.75 -8.11
C VAL A 315 19.52 -5.15 -9.18
N LYS A 316 19.71 -3.82 -9.20
CA LYS A 316 20.57 -3.13 -10.17
C LYS A 316 22.04 -3.53 -10.05
N ASN A 317 22.52 -3.85 -8.85
CA ASN A 317 23.89 -4.28 -8.60
C ASN A 317 24.08 -5.81 -8.72
N GLY A 318 23.06 -6.54 -9.21
CA GLY A 318 23.16 -7.96 -9.54
C GLY A 318 22.69 -8.92 -8.45
N GLY A 319 22.13 -8.42 -7.35
CA GLY A 319 21.51 -9.25 -6.33
C GLY A 319 20.29 -9.99 -6.88
N ARG A 320 20.22 -11.30 -6.64
CA ARG A 320 19.14 -12.17 -7.14
C ARG A 320 18.64 -13.17 -6.11
N THR A 321 19.27 -13.26 -4.96
CA THR A 321 18.88 -14.17 -3.88
C THR A 321 18.85 -13.46 -2.53
N PRO A 322 18.19 -14.03 -1.52
CA PRO A 322 18.16 -13.48 -0.17
C PRO A 322 19.54 -13.33 0.49
N VAL A 323 20.56 -14.02 -0.02
CA VAL A 323 21.95 -13.92 0.45
C VAL A 323 22.45 -12.48 0.37
N ALA A 324 22.08 -11.73 -0.68
CA ALA A 324 22.48 -10.32 -0.80
C ALA A 324 21.99 -9.47 0.39
N GLY A 325 20.75 -9.70 0.87
CA GLY A 325 20.24 -9.00 2.04
C GLY A 325 20.86 -9.46 3.35
N MET A 326 21.24 -10.73 3.47
CA MET A 326 22.00 -11.22 4.63
C MET A 326 23.41 -10.63 4.66
N VAL A 327 24.10 -10.53 3.51
CA VAL A 327 25.40 -9.84 3.36
C VAL A 327 25.28 -8.37 3.69
N HIS A 328 24.21 -7.70 3.24
CA HIS A 328 23.92 -6.31 3.59
C HIS A 328 23.84 -6.11 5.12
N ALA A 329 23.08 -6.96 5.81
CA ALA A 329 22.96 -6.91 7.26
C ALA A 329 24.31 -7.15 7.97
N PHE A 330 25.07 -8.15 7.53
CA PHE A 330 26.39 -8.43 8.07
C PHE A 330 27.40 -7.30 7.83
N THR A 331 27.38 -6.71 6.64
CA THR A 331 28.24 -5.55 6.31
C THR A 331 27.91 -4.35 7.21
N LEU A 332 26.63 -4.06 7.44
CA LEU A 332 26.22 -3.00 8.36
C LEU A 332 26.64 -3.28 9.81
N LEU A 333 26.63 -4.54 10.25
CA LEU A 333 27.14 -4.94 11.56
C LEU A 333 28.64 -4.62 11.67
N LEU A 334 29.44 -4.92 10.66
CA LEU A 334 30.86 -4.57 10.64
C LEU A 334 31.06 -3.04 10.67
N ILE A 335 30.28 -2.31 9.90
CA ILE A 335 30.32 -0.84 9.89
C ILE A 335 29.96 -0.27 11.27
N LEU A 336 28.93 -0.81 11.93
CA LEU A 336 28.53 -0.42 13.28
C LEU A 336 29.70 -0.59 14.28
N LEU A 337 30.40 -1.71 14.22
CA LEU A 337 31.46 -2.00 15.18
C LEU A 337 32.73 -1.17 14.94
N PHE A 338 33.08 -0.90 13.68
CA PHE A 338 34.38 -0.30 13.34
C PHE A 338 34.29 1.17 12.90
N LEU A 339 33.18 1.59 12.25
CA LEU A 339 33.08 2.93 11.66
C LEU A 339 32.12 3.86 12.39
N MET A 340 31.29 3.34 13.30
CA MET A 340 30.29 4.15 14.00
C MET A 340 30.89 5.34 14.79
N PRO A 341 32.04 5.26 15.44
CA PRO A 341 32.64 6.42 16.12
C PRO A 341 32.88 7.62 15.19
N TYR A 342 33.20 7.36 13.91
CA TYR A 342 33.41 8.44 12.93
C TYR A 342 32.08 9.10 12.48
N ALA A 343 30.95 8.46 12.69
CA ALA A 343 29.65 9.05 12.41
C ALA A 343 29.34 10.25 13.32
N SER A 344 30.03 10.38 14.49
CA SER A 344 29.92 11.55 15.37
C SER A 344 30.28 12.86 14.67
N LEU A 345 31.14 12.83 13.68
CA LEU A 345 31.60 13.99 12.94
C LEU A 345 30.62 14.49 11.86
N ILE A 346 29.58 13.73 11.55
CA ILE A 346 28.64 14.06 10.47
C ILE A 346 27.77 15.26 10.89
N PRO A 347 27.70 16.33 10.07
CA PRO A 347 26.83 17.46 10.35
C PRO A 347 25.34 17.09 10.28
N MET A 348 24.55 17.55 11.26
CA MET A 348 23.10 17.32 11.31
C MET A 348 22.38 17.83 10.05
N THR A 349 22.77 18.98 9.55
CA THR A 349 22.21 19.57 8.33
C THR A 349 22.45 18.71 7.08
N CYS A 350 23.55 17.93 7.03
CA CYS A 350 23.79 16.98 5.95
C CYS A 350 22.76 15.84 5.98
N LEU A 351 22.49 15.28 7.16
CA LEU A 351 21.45 14.25 7.33
C LEU A 351 20.05 14.79 7.00
N ALA A 352 19.75 16.01 7.43
CA ALA A 352 18.51 16.71 7.08
C ALA A 352 18.37 16.83 5.56
N SER A 353 19.42 17.22 4.85
CA SER A 353 19.46 17.29 3.38
C SER A 353 19.19 15.93 2.73
N ILE A 354 19.75 14.85 3.27
CA ILE A 354 19.51 13.48 2.79
C ILE A 354 18.03 13.13 2.91
N LEU A 355 17.42 13.40 4.06
CA LEU A 355 16.01 13.09 4.28
C LEU A 355 15.07 13.99 3.47
N MET A 356 15.43 15.24 3.19
CA MET A 356 14.68 16.09 2.27
C MET A 356 14.66 15.52 0.84
N ILE A 357 15.79 15.02 0.34
CA ILE A 357 15.86 14.33 -0.96
C ILE A 357 15.04 13.02 -0.93
N VAL A 358 15.08 12.27 0.16
CA VAL A 358 14.25 11.07 0.33
C VAL A 358 12.77 11.43 0.30
N GLY A 359 12.34 12.45 1.04
CA GLY A 359 10.96 12.96 1.03
C GLY A 359 10.53 13.38 -0.38
N TYR A 360 11.36 14.16 -1.09
CA TYR A 360 11.11 14.56 -2.46
C TYR A 360 10.92 13.35 -3.39
N ASN A 361 11.80 12.37 -3.33
CA ASN A 361 11.73 11.17 -4.15
C ASN A 361 10.51 10.29 -3.79
N MET A 362 10.19 10.19 -2.51
CA MET A 362 9.06 9.42 -1.99
C MET A 362 7.72 10.06 -2.34
N SER A 363 7.63 11.38 -2.43
CA SER A 363 6.38 12.10 -2.71
C SER A 363 5.69 11.65 -3.99
N GLY A 364 6.44 11.17 -4.98
CA GLY A 364 5.88 10.74 -6.26
C GLY A 364 5.08 11.83 -6.97
N TRP A 365 5.33 13.10 -6.68
CA TRP A 365 4.54 14.27 -7.09
C TRP A 365 4.19 14.29 -8.59
N ARG A 366 5.09 13.78 -9.46
CA ARG A 366 4.83 13.66 -10.90
C ARG A 366 3.73 12.64 -11.22
N THR A 367 3.68 11.55 -10.46
CA THR A 367 2.62 10.52 -10.59
C THR A 367 1.32 11.03 -10.04
N VAL A 368 1.35 11.72 -8.89
CA VAL A 368 0.20 12.41 -8.29
C VAL A 368 -0.37 13.44 -9.27
N GLY A 369 0.46 14.30 -9.83
CA GLY A 369 0.04 15.31 -10.82
C GLY A 369 -0.59 14.70 -12.09
N ARG A 370 -0.06 13.58 -12.58
CA ARG A 370 -0.67 12.84 -13.70
C ARG A 370 -2.01 12.21 -13.31
N MET A 371 -2.12 11.67 -12.10
CA MET A 371 -3.35 11.07 -11.60
C MET A 371 -4.45 12.11 -11.45
N ILE A 372 -4.16 13.27 -10.84
CA ILE A 372 -5.13 14.37 -10.70
C ILE A 372 -5.71 14.81 -12.06
N LYS A 373 -4.87 14.79 -13.13
CA LYS A 373 -5.30 15.20 -14.48
C LYS A 373 -6.08 14.13 -15.25
N ARG A 374 -5.90 12.82 -14.93
CA ARG A 374 -6.40 11.73 -15.78
C ARG A 374 -7.35 10.78 -15.06
N ALA A 375 -7.34 10.74 -13.73
CA ALA A 375 -8.17 9.83 -12.98
C ALA A 375 -9.61 10.35 -12.82
N PRO A 376 -10.60 9.47 -12.61
CA PRO A 376 -11.93 9.86 -12.23
C PRO A 376 -11.94 10.74 -10.99
N LYS A 377 -12.91 11.67 -10.90
CA LYS A 377 -13.02 12.59 -9.76
C LYS A 377 -13.11 11.88 -8.40
N SER A 378 -13.76 10.72 -8.36
CA SER A 378 -13.83 9.87 -7.17
C SER A 378 -12.45 9.42 -6.67
N ASP A 379 -11.57 9.01 -7.58
CA ASP A 379 -10.23 8.54 -7.24
C ASP A 379 -9.35 9.70 -6.76
N VAL A 380 -9.51 10.89 -7.37
CA VAL A 380 -8.84 12.12 -6.93
C VAL A 380 -9.32 12.52 -5.53
N ALA A 381 -10.62 12.40 -5.25
CA ALA A 381 -11.17 12.69 -3.91
C ALA A 381 -10.56 11.76 -2.85
N VAL A 382 -10.49 10.45 -3.10
CA VAL A 382 -9.84 9.50 -2.19
C VAL A 382 -8.38 9.88 -1.93
N LEU A 383 -7.62 10.21 -2.99
CA LEU A 383 -6.21 10.62 -2.87
C LEU A 383 -6.07 11.88 -2.00
N LEU A 384 -6.88 12.92 -2.27
CA LEU A 384 -6.80 14.19 -1.55
C LEU A 384 -7.22 14.05 -0.08
N VAL A 385 -8.30 13.32 0.20
CA VAL A 385 -8.76 13.07 1.57
C VAL A 385 -7.69 12.29 2.34
N THR A 386 -7.16 11.20 1.77
CA THR A 386 -6.09 10.44 2.41
C THR A 386 -4.84 11.30 2.66
N PHE A 387 -4.45 12.13 1.69
CA PHE A 387 -3.33 13.06 1.83
C PHE A 387 -3.54 14.06 2.97
N VAL A 388 -4.68 14.75 2.99
CA VAL A 388 -4.98 15.76 4.03
C VAL A 388 -5.02 15.12 5.42
N LEU A 389 -5.69 13.97 5.54
CA LEU A 389 -5.75 13.25 6.82
C LEU A 389 -4.36 12.78 7.28
N THR A 390 -3.48 12.37 6.36
CA THR A 390 -2.11 11.97 6.72
C THR A 390 -1.26 13.15 7.22
N VAL A 391 -1.44 14.35 6.66
CA VAL A 391 -0.64 15.53 7.04
C VAL A 391 -1.11 16.14 8.36
N PHE A 392 -2.43 16.25 8.55
CA PHE A 392 -3.01 17.04 9.64
C PHE A 392 -3.52 16.23 10.83
N PHE A 393 -3.71 14.90 10.66
CA PHE A 393 -4.20 14.03 11.72
C PHE A 393 -3.23 12.87 11.94
N ASP A 394 -3.69 11.65 11.67
CA ASP A 394 -2.91 10.44 11.86
C ASP A 394 -3.01 9.54 10.62
N LEU A 395 -1.95 8.80 10.36
CA LEU A 395 -1.87 7.86 9.24
C LEU A 395 -2.93 6.73 9.36
N VAL A 396 -3.24 6.27 10.57
CA VAL A 396 -4.29 5.25 10.80
C VAL A 396 -5.62 5.78 10.29
N VAL A 397 -5.99 6.95 10.79
CA VAL A 397 -7.23 7.64 10.40
C VAL A 397 -7.26 7.85 8.89
N ALA A 398 -6.13 8.25 8.29
CA ALA A 398 -6.03 8.46 6.84
C ALA A 398 -6.28 7.16 6.04
N ILE A 399 -5.72 6.04 6.47
CA ILE A 399 -5.90 4.75 5.81
C ILE A 399 -7.32 4.23 6.01
N GLU A 400 -7.85 4.27 7.22
CA GLU A 400 -9.21 3.80 7.54
C GLU A 400 -10.27 4.57 6.75
N PHE A 401 -10.27 5.89 6.86
CA PHE A 401 -11.20 6.75 6.11
C PHE A 401 -10.99 6.66 4.60
N GLY A 402 -9.72 6.61 4.15
CA GLY A 402 -9.40 6.43 2.74
C GLY A 402 -9.96 5.13 2.18
N MET A 403 -9.83 4.02 2.92
CA MET A 403 -10.38 2.72 2.52
C MET A 403 -11.91 2.70 2.50
N VAL A 404 -12.55 3.23 3.54
CA VAL A 404 -14.02 3.33 3.61
C VAL A 404 -14.54 4.18 2.46
N LEU A 405 -13.95 5.35 2.23
CA LEU A 405 -14.33 6.23 1.12
C LEU A 405 -14.11 5.57 -0.25
N ALA A 406 -12.98 4.90 -0.45
CA ALA A 406 -12.69 4.19 -1.69
C ALA A 406 -13.68 3.05 -1.95
N ALA A 407 -14.00 2.26 -0.92
CA ALA A 407 -14.99 1.19 -1.01
C ALA A 407 -16.38 1.74 -1.34
N PHE A 408 -16.80 2.82 -0.66
CA PHE A 408 -18.09 3.47 -0.92
C PHE A 408 -18.19 4.02 -2.36
N LEU A 409 -17.17 4.72 -2.81
CA LEU A 409 -17.14 5.28 -4.18
C LEU A 409 -17.04 4.18 -5.25
N PHE A 410 -16.37 3.07 -4.94
CA PHE A 410 -16.36 1.90 -5.81
C PHE A 410 -17.76 1.27 -5.92
N LEU A 411 -18.45 1.06 -4.79
CA LEU A 411 -19.81 0.53 -4.78
C LEU A 411 -20.78 1.43 -5.55
N LYS A 412 -20.67 2.76 -5.34
CA LYS A 412 -21.47 3.72 -6.12
C LYS A 412 -21.21 3.59 -7.62
N ARG A 413 -19.94 3.52 -8.04
CA ARG A 413 -19.57 3.36 -9.45
C ARG A 413 -20.11 2.05 -10.03
N MET A 414 -20.07 0.96 -9.27
CA MET A 414 -20.64 -0.32 -9.69
C MET A 414 -22.16 -0.25 -9.86
N SER A 415 -22.84 0.48 -8.98
CA SER A 415 -24.27 0.76 -9.11
C SER A 415 -24.61 1.61 -10.33
N ASP A 416 -23.81 2.67 -10.60
CA ASP A 416 -24.04 3.56 -11.75
C ASP A 416 -23.84 2.86 -13.12
N VAL A 417 -23.05 1.79 -13.16
CA VAL A 417 -22.82 0.97 -14.37
C VAL A 417 -23.94 -0.05 -14.61
N ALA A 418 -24.68 -0.42 -13.55
CA ALA A 418 -25.81 -1.32 -13.69
C ALA A 418 -26.94 -0.61 -14.45
N GLN A 419 -27.28 -1.13 -15.63
CA GLN A 419 -28.28 -0.55 -16.51
C GLN A 419 -29.26 -1.63 -16.96
N ILE A 420 -30.48 -1.22 -17.19
CA ILE A 420 -31.50 -2.04 -17.82
C ILE A 420 -31.86 -1.35 -19.14
N ARG A 421 -31.73 -2.04 -20.23
CA ARG A 421 -32.05 -1.53 -21.57
C ARG A 421 -33.09 -2.39 -22.22
N GLN A 422 -34.14 -1.75 -22.76
CA GLN A 422 -35.11 -2.44 -23.59
C GLN A 422 -34.46 -2.87 -24.90
N TRP A 423 -34.68 -4.11 -25.32
CA TRP A 423 -34.33 -4.57 -26.64
C TRP A 423 -35.26 -3.91 -27.68
N VAL A 424 -34.69 -3.10 -28.55
CA VAL A 424 -35.45 -2.43 -29.62
C VAL A 424 -35.53 -3.39 -30.80
N ASP A 425 -36.74 -3.54 -31.32
CA ASP A 425 -37.00 -4.36 -32.51
C ASP A 425 -36.32 -3.77 -33.74
N LYS A 426 -35.92 -4.62 -34.68
CA LYS A 426 -35.19 -4.26 -35.91
C LYS A 426 -35.87 -3.20 -36.77
N GLU A 427 -37.19 -3.00 -36.60
CA GLU A 427 -37.97 -2.02 -37.39
C GLU A 427 -37.81 -0.55 -36.95
N ASN A 428 -37.15 -0.29 -35.78
CA ASN A 428 -37.01 1.06 -35.21
C ASN A 428 -35.57 1.54 -35.04
N LEU A 429 -34.60 0.95 -35.75
CA LEU A 429 -33.18 1.31 -35.62
C LEU A 429 -32.77 2.40 -36.58
N ASP A 430 -32.81 3.65 -36.15
CA ASP A 430 -32.10 4.78 -36.78
C ASP A 430 -30.62 4.92 -36.33
N ASP A 431 -30.09 4.00 -35.50
CA ASP A 431 -28.72 4.07 -34.95
C ASP A 431 -27.80 3.04 -35.63
N PRO A 432 -26.81 3.48 -36.43
CA PRO A 432 -25.92 2.59 -37.18
C PRO A 432 -24.98 1.73 -36.28
N VAL A 433 -24.79 2.06 -35.00
CA VAL A 433 -23.92 1.33 -34.09
C VAL A 433 -24.54 0.00 -33.61
N LEU A 434 -25.86 -0.14 -33.67
CA LEU A 434 -26.56 -1.35 -33.22
C LEU A 434 -26.83 -2.33 -34.40
N SER A 435 -26.51 -1.97 -35.64
CA SER A 435 -26.76 -2.80 -36.82
C SER A 435 -25.71 -3.88 -37.09
N GLU A 436 -24.57 -3.90 -36.39
CA GLU A 436 -23.51 -4.90 -36.58
C GLU A 436 -23.71 -6.21 -35.81
N ASP A 437 -24.64 -6.27 -34.82
CA ASP A 437 -24.99 -7.52 -34.15
C ASP A 437 -26.10 -8.23 -34.96
N SER A 438 -25.69 -9.05 -35.91
CA SER A 438 -26.53 -9.72 -36.92
C SER A 438 -27.53 -10.77 -36.37
N ASP A 439 -27.70 -10.90 -35.05
CA ASP A 439 -28.58 -11.85 -34.38
C ASP A 439 -29.81 -11.21 -33.72
N LEU A 440 -30.26 -10.06 -34.18
CA LEU A 440 -31.51 -9.43 -33.71
C LEU A 440 -32.70 -10.26 -34.20
N LYS A 441 -33.24 -11.10 -33.31
CA LYS A 441 -34.45 -11.91 -33.55
C LYS A 441 -35.70 -11.06 -33.38
N GLN A 442 -36.74 -11.39 -34.12
CA GLN A 442 -38.04 -10.73 -33.97
C GLN A 442 -38.62 -11.02 -32.58
N VAL A 443 -38.95 -9.97 -31.83
CA VAL A 443 -39.64 -10.09 -30.54
C VAL A 443 -41.14 -10.28 -30.78
N PRO A 444 -41.81 -11.30 -30.23
CA PRO A 444 -43.26 -11.48 -30.34
C PRO A 444 -44.01 -10.24 -29.86
N LYS A 445 -45.10 -9.88 -30.55
CA LYS A 445 -45.88 -8.65 -30.27
C LYS A 445 -46.43 -8.58 -28.82
N ASN A 446 -46.67 -9.72 -28.19
CA ASN A 446 -47.13 -9.85 -26.78
C ASN A 446 -46.00 -9.79 -25.76
N ALA A 447 -44.71 -9.75 -26.18
CA ALA A 447 -43.56 -9.77 -25.29
C ALA A 447 -42.79 -8.46 -25.29
N VAL A 448 -42.09 -8.17 -24.19
CA VAL A 448 -41.07 -7.14 -24.07
C VAL A 448 -39.80 -7.76 -23.52
N VAL A 449 -38.66 -7.44 -24.09
CA VAL A 449 -37.35 -7.95 -23.66
C VAL A 449 -36.54 -6.82 -23.07
N TYR A 450 -36.03 -7.04 -21.86
CA TYR A 450 -35.05 -6.14 -21.25
C TYR A 450 -33.75 -6.88 -21.01
N GLU A 451 -32.64 -6.27 -21.38
CA GLU A 451 -31.32 -6.76 -21.06
C GLU A 451 -30.76 -6.04 -19.85
N VAL A 452 -30.32 -6.84 -18.88
CA VAL A 452 -29.76 -6.36 -17.61
C VAL A 452 -28.26 -6.42 -17.67
N PHE A 453 -27.60 -5.28 -17.42
CA PHE A 453 -26.15 -5.13 -17.43
C PHE A 453 -25.62 -4.83 -16.04
N GLY A 454 -24.48 -5.45 -15.69
CA GLY A 454 -23.78 -5.21 -14.44
C GLY A 454 -24.26 -6.09 -13.28
N ALA A 455 -23.61 -5.92 -12.13
CA ALA A 455 -23.95 -6.66 -10.92
C ALA A 455 -25.23 -6.09 -10.29
N LEU A 456 -26.12 -6.97 -9.87
CA LEU A 456 -27.37 -6.62 -9.19
C LEU A 456 -27.14 -6.58 -7.69
N PHE A 457 -26.64 -5.44 -7.21
CA PHE A 457 -26.44 -5.15 -5.79
C PHE A 457 -27.43 -4.07 -5.33
N PHE A 458 -27.48 -3.81 -4.01
CA PHE A 458 -28.42 -2.89 -3.36
C PHE A 458 -28.63 -1.55 -4.06
N GLY A 459 -27.61 -0.99 -4.75
CA GLY A 459 -27.73 0.29 -5.46
C GLY A 459 -28.40 0.19 -6.84
N ALA A 460 -28.47 -0.99 -7.43
CA ALA A 460 -29.05 -1.24 -8.76
C ALA A 460 -30.52 -1.75 -8.70
N ALA A 461 -30.96 -2.25 -7.55
CA ALA A 461 -32.27 -2.88 -7.37
C ALA A 461 -33.43 -1.94 -7.72
N ASN A 462 -33.34 -0.66 -7.37
CA ASN A 462 -34.41 0.32 -7.63
C ASN A 462 -34.63 0.61 -9.12
N ASN A 463 -33.68 0.28 -10.00
CA ASN A 463 -33.84 0.49 -11.43
C ASN A 463 -34.75 -0.56 -12.08
N PHE A 464 -35.01 -1.70 -11.41
CA PHE A 464 -35.88 -2.75 -11.91
C PHE A 464 -37.37 -2.35 -11.94
N LEU A 465 -37.80 -1.59 -10.97
CA LEU A 465 -39.21 -1.21 -10.83
C LEU A 465 -39.69 -0.28 -11.96
N ASN A 466 -38.77 0.43 -12.60
CA ASN A 466 -39.09 1.34 -13.70
C ASN A 466 -39.29 0.63 -15.06
N VAL A 467 -39.00 -0.68 -15.12
CA VAL A 467 -39.00 -1.46 -16.37
C VAL A 467 -40.43 -1.88 -16.77
N ILE A 468 -41.36 -1.95 -15.83
CA ILE A 468 -42.70 -2.51 -16.05
C ILE A 468 -43.73 -1.42 -16.37
N ASN A 469 -43.43 -0.54 -17.33
CA ASN A 469 -44.36 0.54 -17.69
C ASN A 469 -45.22 0.26 -18.93
N ASP A 470 -44.98 -0.81 -19.67
CA ASP A 470 -45.75 -1.15 -20.86
C ASP A 470 -46.94 -2.07 -20.51
N GLU A 471 -48.14 -1.48 -20.35
CA GLU A 471 -49.37 -2.19 -19.98
C GLU A 471 -49.96 -3.04 -21.12
N THR A 472 -49.37 -3.00 -22.33
CA THR A 472 -49.91 -3.70 -23.51
C THR A 472 -49.31 -5.09 -23.72
N LYS A 473 -48.32 -5.49 -22.89
CA LYS A 473 -47.56 -6.73 -23.06
C LYS A 473 -47.95 -7.77 -21.99
N ASN A 474 -48.05 -9.03 -22.44
CA ASN A 474 -48.40 -10.15 -21.55
C ASN A 474 -47.20 -10.94 -21.06
N VAL A 475 -46.00 -10.74 -21.65
CA VAL A 475 -44.77 -11.44 -21.31
C VAL A 475 -43.60 -10.47 -21.12
N LEU A 476 -42.92 -10.55 -19.99
CA LEU A 476 -41.71 -9.85 -19.68
C LEU A 476 -40.51 -10.83 -19.73
N ILE A 477 -39.55 -10.60 -20.59
CA ILE A 477 -38.31 -11.38 -20.66
C ILE A 477 -37.16 -10.53 -20.10
N LEU A 478 -36.51 -11.02 -19.04
CA LEU A 478 -35.28 -10.43 -18.49
C LEU A 478 -34.08 -11.25 -18.93
N ARG A 479 -33.22 -10.67 -19.77
CA ARG A 479 -31.98 -11.29 -20.22
C ARG A 479 -30.87 -11.01 -19.22
N MET A 480 -30.41 -12.08 -18.53
CA MET A 480 -29.46 -12.00 -17.41
C MET A 480 -28.02 -12.33 -17.82
N ARG A 481 -27.72 -12.43 -19.13
CA ARG A 481 -26.38 -12.81 -19.65
C ARG A 481 -25.26 -11.93 -19.13
N ASN A 482 -25.51 -10.63 -18.98
CA ASN A 482 -24.55 -9.63 -18.55
C ASN A 482 -24.62 -9.32 -17.03
N VAL A 483 -25.27 -10.19 -16.25
CA VAL A 483 -25.33 -10.11 -14.78
C VAL A 483 -24.33 -11.10 -14.19
N PRO A 484 -23.11 -10.67 -13.82
CA PRO A 484 -22.07 -11.55 -13.30
C PRO A 484 -22.31 -11.99 -11.85
N ALA A 485 -23.01 -11.16 -11.06
CA ALA A 485 -23.28 -11.39 -9.66
C ALA A 485 -24.58 -10.71 -9.20
N MET A 486 -25.21 -11.30 -8.17
CA MET A 486 -26.42 -10.79 -7.54
C MET A 486 -26.34 -11.01 -6.02
N ASP A 487 -26.82 -10.04 -5.25
CA ASP A 487 -26.98 -10.13 -3.80
C ASP A 487 -28.46 -10.29 -3.42
N ILE A 488 -28.75 -10.23 -2.11
CA ILE A 488 -30.13 -10.34 -1.60
C ILE A 488 -31.02 -9.20 -2.13
N SER A 489 -30.49 -7.99 -2.28
CA SER A 489 -31.28 -6.86 -2.78
C SER A 489 -31.66 -7.01 -4.26
N GLY A 490 -30.78 -7.62 -5.05
CA GLY A 490 -31.07 -8.00 -6.43
C GLY A 490 -32.15 -9.10 -6.51
N LEU A 491 -32.15 -10.03 -5.56
CA LEU A 491 -33.21 -11.04 -5.42
C LEU A 491 -34.55 -10.39 -5.05
N ASP A 492 -34.57 -9.52 -4.02
CA ASP A 492 -35.79 -8.82 -3.59
C ASP A 492 -36.43 -8.04 -4.75
N ALA A 493 -35.59 -7.38 -5.58
CA ALA A 493 -36.07 -6.66 -6.76
C ALA A 493 -36.66 -7.59 -7.83
N LEU A 494 -36.14 -8.80 -8.00
CA LEU A 494 -36.76 -9.81 -8.88
C LEU A 494 -38.04 -10.36 -8.32
N GLU A 495 -38.15 -10.60 -7.02
CA GLU A 495 -39.37 -11.04 -6.34
C GLU A 495 -40.48 -9.98 -6.45
N GLU A 496 -40.14 -8.71 -6.25
CA GLU A 496 -41.05 -7.59 -6.44
C GLU A 496 -41.49 -7.47 -7.91
N THR A 497 -40.57 -7.63 -8.85
CA THR A 497 -40.88 -7.67 -10.30
C THR A 497 -41.83 -8.81 -10.64
N LEU A 498 -41.61 -10.02 -10.09
CA LEU A 498 -42.51 -11.15 -10.26
C LEU A 498 -43.90 -10.87 -9.69
N ALA A 499 -43.97 -10.30 -8.49
CA ALA A 499 -45.25 -9.94 -7.86
C ALA A 499 -46.05 -8.90 -8.67
N ILE A 500 -45.36 -7.92 -9.26
CA ILE A 500 -45.99 -6.93 -10.14
C ILE A 500 -46.47 -7.60 -11.43
N CYS A 501 -45.67 -8.47 -12.05
CA CYS A 501 -46.07 -9.22 -13.24
C CYS A 501 -47.34 -10.06 -12.95
N GLN A 502 -47.36 -10.79 -11.85
CA GLN A 502 -48.53 -11.60 -11.43
C GLN A 502 -49.78 -10.75 -11.23
N LYS A 503 -49.69 -9.60 -10.57
CA LYS A 503 -50.84 -8.67 -10.40
C LYS A 503 -51.37 -8.13 -11.73
N ARG A 504 -50.52 -8.01 -12.74
CA ARG A 504 -50.89 -7.50 -14.09
C ARG A 504 -51.27 -8.62 -15.07
N GLY A 505 -51.23 -9.88 -14.65
CA GLY A 505 -51.47 -11.02 -15.53
C GLY A 505 -50.34 -11.24 -16.56
N MET A 506 -49.13 -10.74 -16.27
CA MET A 506 -47.96 -10.90 -17.11
C MET A 506 -47.16 -12.12 -16.68
N THR A 507 -46.55 -12.83 -17.65
CA THR A 507 -45.62 -13.91 -17.37
C THR A 507 -44.18 -13.37 -17.37
N LEU A 508 -43.43 -13.61 -16.29
CA LEU A 508 -42.00 -13.29 -16.21
C LEU A 508 -41.17 -14.48 -16.69
N LEU A 509 -40.24 -14.25 -17.62
CA LEU A 509 -39.26 -15.22 -18.08
C LEU A 509 -37.86 -14.68 -17.82
N LEU A 510 -36.95 -15.53 -17.29
CA LEU A 510 -35.54 -15.22 -17.12
C LEU A 510 -34.74 -15.99 -18.18
N SER A 511 -33.79 -15.35 -18.87
CA SER A 511 -32.93 -16.03 -19.85
C SER A 511 -31.45 -15.79 -19.59
N HIS A 512 -30.60 -16.78 -19.93
CA HIS A 512 -29.14 -16.73 -19.73
C HIS A 512 -28.71 -16.35 -18.32
N VAL A 513 -29.28 -17.00 -17.29
CA VAL A 513 -28.89 -16.77 -15.89
C VAL A 513 -27.50 -17.36 -15.63
N ASN A 514 -26.55 -16.51 -15.27
CA ASN A 514 -25.17 -16.92 -14.96
C ASN A 514 -25.09 -17.80 -13.68
N PRO A 515 -24.04 -18.61 -13.49
CA PRO A 515 -23.94 -19.57 -12.38
C PRO A 515 -24.05 -18.97 -10.98
N GLN A 516 -23.57 -17.74 -10.75
CA GLN A 516 -23.65 -17.12 -9.41
C GLN A 516 -25.06 -16.61 -9.12
N PRO A 517 -25.74 -15.81 -9.98
CA PRO A 517 -27.15 -15.48 -9.82
C PRO A 517 -28.05 -16.73 -9.72
N TYR A 518 -27.82 -17.74 -10.54
CA TYR A 518 -28.61 -18.98 -10.50
C TYR A 518 -28.57 -19.66 -9.11
N ARG A 519 -27.38 -19.75 -8.48
CA ARG A 519 -27.26 -20.30 -7.12
C ARG A 519 -28.02 -19.49 -6.08
N VAL A 520 -28.10 -18.16 -6.24
CA VAL A 520 -28.87 -17.30 -5.33
C VAL A 520 -30.36 -17.58 -5.50
N LEU A 521 -30.85 -17.64 -6.74
CA LEU A 521 -32.26 -17.96 -7.06
C LEU A 521 -32.65 -19.37 -6.58
N GLU A 522 -31.79 -20.36 -6.74
CA GLU A 522 -32.00 -21.73 -6.29
C GLU A 522 -32.06 -21.80 -4.76
N LYS A 523 -31.09 -21.19 -4.08
CA LYS A 523 -31.00 -21.22 -2.60
C LYS A 523 -32.14 -20.48 -1.93
N SER A 524 -32.70 -19.45 -2.55
CA SER A 524 -33.84 -18.67 -2.02
C SER A 524 -35.20 -19.35 -2.25
N GLY A 525 -35.28 -20.37 -3.10
CA GLY A 525 -36.54 -20.93 -3.53
C GLY A 525 -37.29 -20.14 -4.62
N PHE A 526 -36.66 -19.11 -5.16
CA PHE A 526 -37.24 -18.27 -6.22
C PHE A 526 -37.56 -19.07 -7.49
N ILE A 527 -36.73 -20.09 -7.82
CA ILE A 527 -36.94 -20.97 -8.97
C ILE A 527 -38.27 -21.70 -8.86
N GLN A 528 -38.64 -22.17 -7.66
CA GLN A 528 -39.90 -22.82 -7.41
C GLN A 528 -41.07 -21.87 -7.49
N THR A 529 -40.87 -20.62 -7.03
CA THR A 529 -41.93 -19.57 -7.02
C THR A 529 -42.25 -19.07 -8.42
N ILE A 530 -41.24 -18.83 -9.26
CA ILE A 530 -41.44 -18.40 -10.65
C ILE A 530 -41.90 -19.55 -11.56
N GLY A 531 -41.55 -20.80 -11.20
CA GLY A 531 -41.68 -22.01 -12.00
C GLY A 531 -40.40 -22.34 -12.77
N PRO A 532 -39.90 -23.59 -12.66
CA PRO A 532 -38.63 -23.98 -13.34
C PRO A 532 -38.67 -23.75 -14.85
N ASP A 533 -39.84 -23.88 -15.48
CA ASP A 533 -40.04 -23.67 -16.90
C ASP A 533 -39.89 -22.21 -17.34
N HIS A 534 -39.91 -21.26 -16.43
CA HIS A 534 -39.75 -19.84 -16.71
C HIS A 534 -38.26 -19.39 -16.71
N ILE A 535 -37.32 -20.28 -16.37
CA ILE A 535 -35.90 -20.04 -16.48
C ILE A 535 -35.37 -20.71 -17.74
N CYS A 536 -35.04 -19.91 -18.76
CA CYS A 536 -34.63 -20.35 -20.08
C CYS A 536 -33.08 -20.33 -20.21
N GLU A 537 -32.52 -21.37 -20.81
CA GLU A 537 -31.06 -21.43 -21.07
C GLU A 537 -30.61 -20.39 -22.08
N SER A 538 -31.49 -20.05 -23.03
CA SER A 538 -31.19 -19.10 -24.10
C SER A 538 -32.31 -18.07 -24.27
N THR A 539 -31.98 -16.93 -24.89
CA THR A 539 -32.98 -15.92 -25.27
C THR A 539 -33.96 -16.47 -26.31
N ASP A 540 -33.50 -17.40 -27.19
CA ASP A 540 -34.32 -18.04 -28.20
C ASP A 540 -35.44 -18.87 -27.59
N GLN A 541 -35.07 -19.69 -26.59
CA GLN A 541 -36.04 -20.47 -25.83
C GLN A 541 -37.07 -19.58 -25.13
N ALA A 542 -36.65 -18.42 -24.60
CA ALA A 542 -37.55 -17.47 -23.95
C ALA A 542 -38.51 -16.81 -24.98
N LEU A 543 -38.02 -16.47 -26.18
CA LEU A 543 -38.84 -15.91 -27.24
C LEU A 543 -39.84 -16.93 -27.81
N GLU A 544 -39.44 -18.20 -28.01
CA GLU A 544 -40.31 -19.29 -28.44
C GLU A 544 -41.44 -19.52 -27.40
N LYS A 545 -41.11 -19.55 -26.10
CA LYS A 545 -42.14 -19.65 -25.04
C LYS A 545 -43.09 -18.44 -25.04
N ALA A 546 -42.55 -17.24 -25.20
CA ALA A 546 -43.39 -16.04 -25.28
C ALA A 546 -44.36 -16.08 -26.50
N ALA A 547 -43.89 -16.62 -27.66
CA ALA A 547 -44.75 -16.80 -28.81
C ALA A 547 -45.84 -17.88 -28.60
N ALA A 548 -45.50 -18.98 -27.88
CA ALA A 548 -46.50 -20.02 -27.57
C ALA A 548 -47.59 -19.48 -26.64
N LEU A 549 -47.23 -18.69 -25.60
CA LEU A 549 -48.18 -18.02 -24.70
C LEU A 549 -49.10 -17.01 -25.40
N ALA A 550 -48.73 -16.51 -26.62
CA ALA A 550 -49.59 -15.65 -27.41
C ALA A 550 -50.72 -16.42 -28.16
N GLN A 551 -50.60 -17.74 -28.33
CA GLN A 551 -51.57 -18.59 -29.04
C GLN A 551 -52.59 -19.18 -28.08
N GLU A 552 -52.34 -19.15 -26.78
CA GLU A 552 -53.24 -19.67 -25.74
C GLU A 552 -54.20 -18.59 -25.18
N THR A 553 -53.95 -17.31 -25.47
CA THR A 553 -54.79 -16.14 -25.12
C THR A 553 -55.57 -15.62 -26.31
#